data_2b287343c69ddc7378153fe55f43cd5c
#
_entry.id   2b287343c69ddc7378153fe55f43cd5c
#
_cell.length_a   1.000
_cell.length_b   1.000
_cell.length_c   1.000
_cell.angle_alpha   90.00
_cell.angle_beta   90.00
_cell.angle_gamma   90.00
#
_symmetry.space_group_name_H-M   'P 1'
#
loop_
_entity.id
_entity.type
_entity.pdbx_description
1 polymer ?
#
loop_
_entity_poly.entity_id
_entity_poly.type
_entity_poly.pdbx_seq_one_letter_code
_entity_poly.pdbx_strand_id
1 'polypeptide(L)'
;MPYYHLVAVKLIKKSAIENKADLIRIRREIRIMSALNHPNIIQIYEVFENREKIILVMEYACGGELYDYVSRFGSLPESEARRIFRQITSAVLYCHKHQVAHRDLKLENILLDQDNNAKIADFGLSNYFGNKTLLTTFCGSPLYASPEIINGTPYRGPEVDCWSLGILLYTLVYGSMPFDGRDFNRMVRQIKRGAYYEPDTPSSECSVSDPNILPLLIHAATLLLSL
;
A
#
# COMPACT_ATOMS: atom_id res chain seq x y z
N MET A 1 -6.70 -13.82 -34.17
CA MET A 1 -7.34 -12.52 -33.87
C MET A 1 -6.33 -11.64 -33.16
N PRO A 2 -6.18 -10.36 -33.47
CA PRO A 2 -5.27 -9.50 -32.72
C PRO A 2 -5.77 -9.42 -31.28
N TYR A 3 -4.90 -9.77 -30.32
CA TYR A 3 -5.18 -9.59 -28.91
C TYR A 3 -5.07 -8.10 -28.61
N TYR A 4 -6.18 -7.42 -28.42
CA TYR A 4 -6.19 -6.05 -27.89
C TYR A 4 -5.95 -6.11 -26.39
N HIS A 5 -4.77 -5.72 -25.95
CA HIS A 5 -4.52 -5.50 -24.53
C HIS A 5 -5.11 -4.15 -24.13
N LEU A 6 -6.04 -4.16 -23.18
CA LEU A 6 -6.52 -2.93 -22.56
C LEU A 6 -5.40 -2.33 -21.72
N VAL A 7 -5.25 -1.01 -21.80
CA VAL A 7 -4.25 -0.25 -21.03
C VAL A 7 -4.92 0.89 -20.27
N ALA A 8 -4.36 1.27 -19.15
CA ALA A 8 -4.71 2.49 -18.44
C ALA A 8 -3.82 3.64 -18.92
N VAL A 9 -4.42 4.81 -19.16
CA VAL A 9 -3.69 6.00 -19.58
C VAL A 9 -3.84 7.10 -18.51
N LYS A 10 -2.74 7.45 -17.82
CA LYS A 10 -2.70 8.58 -16.87
C LYS A 10 -2.08 9.78 -17.56
N LEU A 11 -2.86 10.88 -17.68
CA LEU A 11 -2.42 12.12 -18.27
C LEU A 11 -2.16 13.17 -17.20
N ILE A 12 -0.94 13.70 -17.12
CA ILE A 12 -0.52 14.73 -16.18
C ILE A 12 -0.23 16.01 -16.96
N LYS A 13 -1.06 17.03 -16.77
CA LYS A 13 -0.83 18.36 -17.38
C LYS A 13 0.23 19.11 -16.58
N LYS A 14 1.31 19.57 -17.22
CA LYS A 14 2.39 20.32 -16.56
C LYS A 14 1.93 21.68 -16.04
N SER A 15 0.92 22.26 -16.67
CA SER A 15 0.28 23.50 -16.20
C SER A 15 -0.47 23.34 -14.87
N ALA A 16 -0.83 22.13 -14.47
CA ALA A 16 -1.46 21.83 -13.19
C ALA A 16 -0.45 21.53 -12.07
N ILE A 17 0.85 21.53 -12.37
CA ILE A 17 1.92 21.31 -11.40
C ILE A 17 2.28 22.67 -10.78
N GLU A 18 1.96 22.83 -9.50
CA GLU A 18 2.07 24.12 -8.82
C GLU A 18 3.51 24.57 -8.58
N ASN A 19 4.44 23.59 -8.37
CA ASN A 19 5.80 23.91 -8.01
C ASN A 19 6.82 22.84 -8.50
N LYS A 20 8.11 23.19 -8.42
CA LYS A 20 9.19 22.28 -8.82
C LYS A 20 9.28 21.01 -7.99
N ALA A 21 8.89 21.06 -6.71
CA ALA A 21 8.94 19.89 -5.83
C ALA A 21 7.94 18.82 -6.27
N ASP A 22 6.74 19.22 -6.70
CA ASP A 22 5.74 18.30 -7.24
C ASP A 22 6.20 17.65 -8.54
N LEU A 23 6.84 18.40 -9.44
CA LEU A 23 7.42 17.83 -10.65
C LEU A 23 8.53 16.81 -10.34
N ILE A 24 9.37 17.09 -9.35
CA ILE A 24 10.41 16.15 -8.89
C ILE A 24 9.76 14.89 -8.33
N ARG A 25 8.67 15.02 -7.55
CA ARG A 25 7.93 13.90 -6.98
C ARG A 25 7.34 13.02 -8.08
N ILE A 26 6.65 13.61 -9.07
CA ILE A 26 6.08 12.90 -10.22
C ILE A 26 7.16 12.16 -11.00
N ARG A 27 8.29 12.80 -11.29
CA ARG A 27 9.40 12.15 -11.99
C ARG A 27 10.04 11.01 -11.19
N ARG A 28 10.06 11.13 -9.86
CA ARG A 28 10.51 10.05 -8.98
C ARG A 28 9.55 8.87 -9.02
N GLU A 29 8.24 9.11 -8.90
CA GLU A 29 7.20 8.09 -9.05
C GLU A 29 7.39 7.30 -10.35
N ILE A 30 7.47 8.02 -11.49
CA ILE A 30 7.67 7.41 -12.80
C ILE A 30 8.95 6.57 -12.85
N ARG A 31 10.07 7.10 -12.34
CA ARG A 31 11.35 6.38 -12.30
C ARG A 31 11.26 5.11 -11.49
N ILE A 32 10.65 5.16 -10.31
CA ILE A 32 10.49 4.00 -9.44
C ILE A 32 9.62 2.95 -10.13
N MET A 33 8.43 3.32 -10.59
CA MET A 33 7.51 2.38 -11.24
C MET A 33 8.10 1.78 -12.52
N SER A 34 8.85 2.54 -13.31
CA SER A 34 9.50 2.04 -14.54
C SER A 34 10.65 1.05 -14.25
N ALA A 35 11.25 1.12 -13.06
CA ALA A 35 12.33 0.23 -12.65
C ALA A 35 11.84 -1.05 -11.97
N LEU A 36 10.59 -1.07 -11.48
CA LEU A 36 10.00 -2.23 -10.80
C LEU A 36 9.26 -3.12 -11.81
N ASN A 37 9.52 -4.42 -11.76
CA ASN A 37 8.83 -5.41 -12.59
C ASN A 37 8.46 -6.61 -11.70
N HIS A 38 7.19 -6.67 -11.28
CA HIS A 38 6.67 -7.71 -10.40
C HIS A 38 5.20 -8.00 -10.73
N PRO A 39 4.74 -9.26 -10.71
CA PRO A 39 3.36 -9.62 -11.09
C PRO A 39 2.28 -8.92 -10.24
N ASN A 40 2.61 -8.45 -9.05
CA ASN A 40 1.69 -7.77 -8.14
C ASN A 40 2.00 -6.26 -7.96
N ILE A 41 2.62 -5.64 -8.97
CA ILE A 41 2.82 -4.19 -9.07
C ILE A 41 2.31 -3.75 -10.45
N ILE A 42 1.55 -2.66 -10.51
CA ILE A 42 1.09 -2.07 -11.79
C ILE A 42 2.31 -1.70 -12.63
N GLN A 43 2.41 -2.29 -13.82
CA GLN A 43 3.51 -2.06 -14.74
C GLN A 43 3.29 -0.79 -15.57
N ILE A 44 4.31 0.07 -15.69
CA ILE A 44 4.36 1.11 -16.73
C ILE A 44 4.92 0.48 -18.01
N TYR A 45 4.18 0.61 -19.10
CA TYR A 45 4.62 0.14 -20.41
C TYR A 45 5.39 1.21 -21.18
N GLU A 46 4.82 2.44 -21.23
CA GLU A 46 5.41 3.53 -21.98
C GLU A 46 5.19 4.87 -21.26
N VAL A 47 6.12 5.78 -21.45
CA VAL A 47 6.07 7.14 -20.94
C VAL A 47 6.33 8.12 -22.08
N PHE A 48 5.37 8.99 -22.34
CA PHE A 48 5.51 10.08 -23.30
C PHE A 48 5.56 11.41 -22.57
N GLU A 49 6.54 12.23 -22.85
CA GLU A 49 6.65 13.57 -22.26
C GLU A 49 6.87 14.61 -23.36
N ASN A 50 6.11 15.69 -23.31
CA ASN A 50 6.32 16.88 -24.13
C ASN A 50 6.32 18.15 -23.26
N ARG A 51 6.27 19.34 -23.88
CA ARG A 51 6.29 20.62 -23.14
C ARG A 51 5.08 20.82 -22.24
N GLU A 52 3.91 20.24 -22.56
CA GLU A 52 2.63 20.50 -21.92
C GLU A 52 2.20 19.39 -20.96
N LYS A 53 2.56 18.14 -21.24
CA LYS A 53 2.03 16.97 -20.52
C LYS A 53 3.00 15.81 -20.44
N ILE A 54 2.77 14.95 -19.44
CA ILE A 54 3.34 13.62 -19.30
C ILE A 54 2.18 12.62 -19.46
N ILE A 55 2.36 11.59 -20.27
CA ILE A 55 1.38 10.54 -20.51
C ILE A 55 2.03 9.22 -20.10
N LEU A 56 1.38 8.48 -19.18
CA LEU A 56 1.79 7.15 -18.77
C LEU A 56 0.83 6.14 -19.36
N VAL A 57 1.37 5.16 -20.06
CA VAL A 57 0.62 3.97 -20.52
C VAL A 57 0.97 2.84 -19.59
N MET A 58 -0.03 2.30 -18.91
CA MET A 58 0.16 1.36 -17.80
C MET A 58 -0.74 0.14 -17.94
N GLU A 59 -0.42 -0.89 -17.18
CA GLU A 59 -1.27 -2.04 -16.95
C GLU A 59 -2.67 -1.61 -16.47
N TYR A 60 -3.69 -2.21 -17.05
CA TYR A 60 -5.08 -1.98 -16.65
C TYR A 60 -5.57 -3.11 -15.74
N ALA A 61 -5.89 -2.77 -14.50
CA ALA A 61 -6.48 -3.66 -13.51
C ALA A 61 -8.01 -3.46 -13.50
N CYS A 62 -8.74 -4.36 -14.12
CA CYS A 62 -10.18 -4.18 -14.39
C CYS A 62 -11.09 -4.54 -13.20
N GLY A 63 -10.57 -5.15 -12.13
CA GLY A 63 -11.33 -5.52 -10.93
C GLY A 63 -11.56 -4.36 -9.95
N GLY A 64 -11.01 -3.15 -10.23
CA GLY A 64 -11.16 -1.97 -9.38
C GLY A 64 -10.29 -2.01 -8.13
N GLU A 65 -10.63 -1.20 -7.14
CA GLU A 65 -9.91 -1.08 -5.88
C GLU A 65 -10.23 -2.21 -4.91
N LEU A 66 -9.23 -2.69 -4.18
CA LEU A 66 -9.44 -3.67 -3.08
C LEU A 66 -10.32 -3.07 -1.98
N TYR A 67 -10.32 -1.75 -1.82
CA TYR A 67 -11.23 -1.04 -0.92
C TYR A 67 -12.70 -1.31 -1.26
N ASP A 68 -13.09 -1.16 -2.52
CA ASP A 68 -14.47 -1.40 -2.98
C ASP A 68 -14.85 -2.86 -2.81
N TYR A 69 -13.89 -3.77 -3.08
CA TYR A 69 -14.07 -5.19 -2.91
C TYR A 69 -14.36 -5.56 -1.45
N VAL A 70 -13.53 -5.11 -0.51
CA VAL A 70 -13.74 -5.34 0.94
C VAL A 70 -15.02 -4.63 1.43
N SER A 71 -15.29 -3.41 0.98
CA SER A 71 -16.49 -2.67 1.35
C SER A 71 -17.78 -3.38 0.92
N ARG A 72 -17.75 -4.08 -0.22
CA ARG A 72 -18.90 -4.82 -0.77
C ARG A 72 -19.14 -6.14 -0.06
N PHE A 73 -18.10 -6.89 0.26
CA PHE A 73 -18.20 -8.24 0.82
C PHE A 73 -18.01 -8.28 2.34
N GLY A 74 -17.57 -7.18 2.95
CA GLY A 74 -17.16 -7.14 4.36
C GLY A 74 -15.82 -7.83 4.57
N SER A 75 -15.71 -8.64 5.62
CA SER A 75 -14.53 -9.46 5.85
C SER A 75 -14.39 -10.55 4.77
N LEU A 76 -13.15 -10.82 4.37
CA LEU A 76 -12.89 -11.87 3.40
C LEU A 76 -12.71 -13.23 4.08
N PRO A 77 -13.08 -14.34 3.41
CA PRO A 77 -12.70 -15.68 3.85
C PRO A 77 -11.19 -15.79 4.03
N GLU A 78 -10.75 -16.56 5.04
CA GLU A 78 -9.31 -16.66 5.38
C GLU A 78 -8.45 -17.06 4.17
N SER A 79 -8.91 -18.01 3.37
CA SER A 79 -8.18 -18.47 2.18
C SER A 79 -7.95 -17.34 1.17
N GLU A 80 -8.94 -16.47 0.98
CA GLU A 80 -8.85 -15.34 0.06
C GLU A 80 -8.01 -14.20 0.65
N ALA A 81 -8.24 -13.83 1.91
CA ALA A 81 -7.43 -12.86 2.62
C ALA A 81 -5.94 -13.26 2.60
N ARG A 82 -5.64 -14.53 2.85
CA ARG A 82 -4.28 -15.11 2.79
C ARG A 82 -3.68 -15.00 1.38
N ARG A 83 -4.45 -15.32 0.33
CA ARG A 83 -4.00 -15.24 -1.06
C ARG A 83 -3.65 -13.80 -1.45
N ILE A 84 -4.56 -12.86 -1.22
CA ILE A 84 -4.39 -11.43 -1.52
C ILE A 84 -3.23 -10.84 -0.71
N PHE A 85 -3.20 -11.09 0.59
CA PHE A 85 -2.15 -10.58 1.47
C PHE A 85 -0.77 -11.11 1.10
N ARG A 86 -0.65 -12.39 0.72
CA ARG A 86 0.60 -12.97 0.25
C ARG A 86 1.12 -12.29 -1.02
N GLN A 87 0.24 -11.95 -1.96
CA GLN A 87 0.60 -11.23 -3.18
C GLN A 87 1.11 -9.82 -2.86
N ILE A 88 0.41 -9.08 -1.98
CA ILE A 88 0.81 -7.74 -1.54
C ILE A 88 2.16 -7.79 -0.84
N THR A 89 2.34 -8.70 0.11
CA THR A 89 3.60 -8.85 0.86
C THR A 89 4.76 -9.21 -0.06
N SER A 90 4.56 -10.08 -1.05
CA SER A 90 5.57 -10.41 -2.06
C SER A 90 6.02 -9.17 -2.85
N ALA A 91 5.07 -8.32 -3.25
CA ALA A 91 5.38 -7.09 -3.96
C ALA A 91 6.12 -6.07 -3.08
N VAL A 92 5.71 -5.91 -1.82
CA VAL A 92 6.39 -5.01 -0.86
C VAL A 92 7.81 -5.50 -0.59
N LEU A 93 8.01 -6.80 -0.35
CA LEU A 93 9.33 -7.39 -0.18
C LEU A 93 10.22 -7.16 -1.42
N TYR A 94 9.65 -7.29 -2.62
CA TYR A 94 10.35 -6.97 -3.85
C TYR A 94 10.78 -5.49 -3.90
N CYS A 95 9.88 -4.55 -3.56
CA CYS A 95 10.22 -3.13 -3.45
C CYS A 95 11.37 -2.88 -2.47
N HIS A 96 11.30 -3.48 -1.27
CA HIS A 96 12.32 -3.31 -0.24
C HIS A 96 13.70 -3.87 -0.67
N LYS A 97 13.74 -5.00 -1.38
CA LYS A 97 14.97 -5.53 -1.99
C LYS A 97 15.59 -4.57 -3.02
N HIS A 98 14.75 -3.74 -3.66
CA HIS A 98 15.20 -2.67 -4.57
C HIS A 98 15.36 -1.32 -3.87
N GLN A 99 15.41 -1.32 -2.53
CA GLN A 99 15.59 -0.12 -1.69
C GLN A 99 14.49 0.94 -1.89
N VAL A 100 13.28 0.52 -2.21
CA VAL A 100 12.10 1.38 -2.36
C VAL A 100 11.12 1.09 -1.24
N ALA A 101 10.74 2.11 -0.46
CA ALA A 101 9.63 2.09 0.47
C ALA A 101 8.42 2.76 -0.19
N HIS A 102 7.25 2.13 -0.09
CA HIS A 102 6.00 2.62 -0.71
C HIS A 102 5.41 3.81 0.05
N ARG A 103 5.28 3.69 1.38
CA ARG A 103 4.88 4.72 2.35
C ARG A 103 3.42 5.19 2.30
N ASP A 104 2.61 4.60 1.43
CA ASP A 104 1.15 4.84 1.36
C ASP A 104 0.38 3.55 0.99
N LEU A 105 0.76 2.43 1.63
CA LEU A 105 0.02 1.17 1.47
C LEU A 105 -1.33 1.29 2.16
N LYS A 106 -2.40 1.12 1.37
CA LYS A 106 -3.79 1.16 1.80
C LYS A 106 -4.67 0.42 0.78
N LEU A 107 -5.89 0.07 1.16
CA LEU A 107 -6.81 -0.70 0.31
C LEU A 107 -7.09 0.00 -1.03
N GLU A 108 -7.14 1.33 -1.06
CA GLU A 108 -7.40 2.15 -2.24
C GLU A 108 -6.24 2.10 -3.25
N ASN A 109 -5.01 1.86 -2.77
CA ASN A 109 -3.80 1.76 -3.60
C ASN A 109 -3.47 0.32 -4.04
N ILE A 110 -4.35 -0.63 -3.72
CA ILE A 110 -4.29 -2.00 -4.21
C ILE A 110 -5.44 -2.20 -5.20
N LEU A 111 -5.09 -2.45 -6.45
CA LEU A 111 -6.04 -2.76 -7.51
C LEU A 111 -6.16 -4.27 -7.70
N LEU A 112 -7.26 -4.71 -8.28
CA LEU A 112 -7.50 -6.12 -8.64
C LEU A 112 -7.52 -6.26 -10.16
N ASP A 113 -6.89 -7.31 -10.68
CA ASP A 113 -7.00 -7.69 -12.08
C ASP A 113 -8.28 -8.54 -12.32
N GLN A 114 -8.45 -9.06 -13.54
CA GLN A 114 -9.60 -9.89 -13.94
C GLN A 114 -9.76 -11.19 -13.14
N ASP A 115 -8.66 -11.68 -12.56
CA ASP A 115 -8.60 -12.91 -11.76
C ASP A 115 -8.55 -12.62 -10.26
N ASN A 116 -8.87 -11.36 -9.86
CA ASN A 116 -8.78 -10.84 -8.50
C ASN A 116 -7.37 -10.94 -7.89
N ASN A 117 -6.30 -10.91 -8.71
CA ASN A 117 -4.95 -10.79 -8.17
C ASN A 117 -4.67 -9.33 -7.79
N ALA A 118 -4.01 -9.17 -6.64
CA ALA A 118 -3.64 -7.86 -6.14
C ALA A 118 -2.49 -7.23 -6.95
N LYS A 119 -2.61 -5.95 -7.23
CA LYS A 119 -1.65 -5.11 -7.94
C LYS A 119 -1.42 -3.83 -7.14
N ILE A 120 -0.23 -3.63 -6.58
CA ILE A 120 0.12 -2.38 -5.91
C ILE A 120 0.23 -1.26 -6.95
N ALA A 121 -0.44 -0.14 -6.67
CA ALA A 121 -0.46 1.07 -7.50
C ALA A 121 -0.06 2.29 -6.66
N ASP A 122 0.04 3.45 -7.32
CA ASP A 122 0.30 4.77 -6.72
C ASP A 122 1.57 4.85 -5.86
N PHE A 123 2.70 4.98 -6.52
CA PHE A 123 4.00 5.22 -5.91
C PHE A 123 4.32 6.71 -5.67
N GLY A 124 3.30 7.57 -5.66
CA GLY A 124 3.44 9.03 -5.52
C GLY A 124 4.10 9.49 -4.22
N LEU A 125 4.00 8.71 -3.16
CA LEU A 125 4.69 8.95 -1.89
C LEU A 125 5.93 8.08 -1.68
N SER A 126 6.27 7.19 -2.62
CA SER A 126 7.42 6.28 -2.48
C SER A 126 8.76 7.01 -2.52
N ASN A 127 9.76 6.39 -1.90
CA ASN A 127 11.12 6.91 -1.92
C ASN A 127 12.14 5.78 -1.81
N TYR A 128 13.35 6.07 -2.31
CA TYR A 128 14.50 5.23 -2.04
C TYR A 128 14.94 5.39 -0.58
N PHE A 129 15.34 4.31 0.04
CA PHE A 129 15.93 4.31 1.37
C PHE A 129 17.33 3.69 1.32
N GLY A 130 18.14 3.94 2.34
CA GLY A 130 19.51 3.44 2.40
C GLY A 130 19.93 3.12 3.84
N ASN A 131 21.01 2.36 3.98
CA ASN A 131 21.46 1.86 5.29
C ASN A 131 21.94 2.94 6.27
N LYS A 132 22.25 4.15 5.78
CA LYS A 132 22.88 5.22 6.60
C LYS A 132 22.03 6.49 6.74
N THR A 133 20.94 6.62 5.97
CA THR A 133 20.13 7.84 5.97
C THR A 133 18.70 7.51 6.38
N LEU A 134 18.19 8.25 7.37
CA LEU A 134 16.80 8.17 7.78
C LEU A 134 15.92 9.08 6.92
N LEU A 135 14.70 8.65 6.67
CA LEU A 135 13.68 9.45 6.03
C LEU A 135 13.03 10.36 7.07
N THR A 136 12.77 11.62 6.68
CA THR A 136 12.20 12.66 7.54
C THR A 136 10.91 13.24 6.98
N THR A 137 10.41 12.69 5.86
CA THR A 137 9.12 13.10 5.30
C THR A 137 8.02 12.25 5.90
N PHE A 138 7.22 12.86 6.78
CA PHE A 138 6.09 12.20 7.45
C PHE A 138 4.86 12.32 6.55
N CYS A 139 4.51 11.24 5.87
CA CYS A 139 3.47 11.19 4.85
C CYS A 139 2.72 9.85 4.93
N GLY A 140 1.62 9.75 4.17
CA GLY A 140 0.74 8.60 4.13
C GLY A 140 -0.64 8.90 4.71
N SER A 141 -1.52 7.93 4.57
CA SER A 141 -2.93 8.05 5.04
C SER A 141 -3.01 7.82 6.55
N PRO A 142 -3.66 8.71 7.33
CA PRO A 142 -3.60 8.68 8.81
C PRO A 142 -4.01 7.35 9.44
N LEU A 143 -5.03 6.66 8.91
CA LEU A 143 -5.49 5.37 9.43
C LEU A 143 -4.47 4.22 9.25
N TYR A 144 -3.53 4.39 8.31
CA TYR A 144 -2.47 3.43 8.02
C TYR A 144 -1.10 3.89 8.54
N ALA A 145 -1.04 5.11 9.14
CA ALA A 145 0.22 5.70 9.59
C ALA A 145 0.78 5.00 10.83
N SER A 146 2.07 4.68 10.78
CA SER A 146 2.80 4.07 11.89
C SER A 146 3.04 5.06 13.05
N PRO A 147 3.37 4.56 14.26
CA PRO A 147 3.69 5.42 15.40
C PRO A 147 4.80 6.44 15.11
N GLU A 148 5.85 6.07 14.37
CA GLU A 148 6.95 6.96 13.98
C GLU A 148 6.49 8.09 13.06
N ILE A 149 5.58 7.81 12.11
CA ILE A 149 4.96 8.84 11.26
C ILE A 149 4.12 9.80 12.09
N ILE A 150 3.27 9.27 12.99
CA ILE A 150 2.41 10.07 13.87
C ILE A 150 3.22 10.91 14.86
N ASN A 151 4.39 10.43 15.30
CA ASN A 151 5.26 11.13 16.23
C ASN A 151 6.23 12.11 15.55
N GLY A 152 6.35 12.06 14.21
CA GLY A 152 7.37 12.84 13.50
C GLY A 152 8.79 12.37 13.81
N THR A 153 8.98 11.07 14.04
CA THR A 153 10.29 10.47 14.32
C THR A 153 10.92 9.98 13.01
N PRO A 154 12.20 10.31 12.73
CA PRO A 154 12.89 9.81 11.54
C PRO A 154 12.90 8.28 11.49
N TYR A 155 12.75 7.71 10.29
CA TYR A 155 12.56 6.28 10.06
C TYR A 155 13.38 5.78 8.86
N ARG A 156 13.54 4.46 8.73
CA ARG A 156 14.31 3.85 7.62
C ARG A 156 13.53 3.74 6.33
N GLY A 157 12.27 3.35 6.40
CA GLY A 157 11.36 3.13 5.27
C GLY A 157 10.55 1.84 5.39
N PRO A 158 11.18 0.66 5.39
CA PRO A 158 10.47 -0.62 5.45
C PRO A 158 9.51 -0.76 6.63
N GLU A 159 9.86 -0.25 7.81
CA GLU A 159 9.04 -0.37 9.02
C GLU A 159 7.66 0.25 8.88
N VAL A 160 7.55 1.38 8.16
CA VAL A 160 6.23 2.02 7.95
C VAL A 160 5.35 1.23 7.00
N ASP A 161 5.94 0.59 5.98
CA ASP A 161 5.21 -0.31 5.09
C ASP A 161 4.75 -1.58 5.84
N CYS A 162 5.60 -2.12 6.75
CA CYS A 162 5.24 -3.27 7.58
C CYS A 162 4.05 -2.97 8.49
N TRP A 163 4.03 -1.79 9.12
CA TRP A 163 2.89 -1.34 9.90
C TRP A 163 1.62 -1.29 9.05
N SER A 164 1.67 -0.65 7.87
CA SER A 164 0.54 -0.55 6.96
C SER A 164 0.07 -1.92 6.47
N LEU A 165 0.97 -2.90 6.25
CA LEU A 165 0.61 -4.29 5.96
C LEU A 165 -0.19 -4.93 7.10
N GLY A 166 0.17 -4.66 8.36
CA GLY A 166 -0.61 -5.11 9.52
C GLY A 166 -2.04 -4.57 9.52
N ILE A 167 -2.19 -3.27 9.23
CA ILE A 167 -3.52 -2.63 9.11
C ILE A 167 -4.31 -3.25 7.96
N LEU A 168 -3.68 -3.47 6.80
CA LEU A 168 -4.31 -4.12 5.65
C LEU A 168 -4.81 -5.52 6.01
N LEU A 169 -3.98 -6.34 6.63
CA LEU A 169 -4.37 -7.70 7.01
C LEU A 169 -5.54 -7.70 7.98
N TYR A 170 -5.48 -6.86 9.02
CA TYR A 170 -6.59 -6.70 9.95
C TYR A 170 -7.89 -6.36 9.19
N THR A 171 -7.82 -5.40 8.26
CA THR A 171 -9.01 -4.95 7.51
C THR A 171 -9.55 -6.04 6.58
N LEU A 172 -8.68 -6.83 5.94
CA LEU A 172 -9.09 -7.97 5.11
C LEU A 172 -9.85 -9.04 5.93
N VAL A 173 -9.38 -9.32 7.15
CA VAL A 173 -9.91 -10.37 8.02
C VAL A 173 -11.18 -9.92 8.76
N TYR A 174 -11.20 -8.68 9.26
CA TYR A 174 -12.29 -8.19 10.11
C TYR A 174 -13.30 -7.29 9.38
N GLY A 175 -12.98 -6.84 8.14
CA GLY A 175 -13.84 -5.93 7.37
C GLY A 175 -13.97 -4.52 7.96
N SER A 176 -13.14 -4.20 8.94
CA SER A 176 -13.13 -2.90 9.64
C SER A 176 -11.71 -2.48 9.99
N MET A 177 -11.52 -1.18 10.21
CA MET A 177 -10.21 -0.65 10.60
C MET A 177 -9.91 -0.92 12.08
N PRO A 178 -8.64 -1.18 12.47
CA PRO A 178 -8.26 -1.44 13.86
C PRO A 178 -8.35 -0.20 14.76
N PHE A 179 -8.29 1.00 14.17
CA PHE A 179 -8.31 2.27 14.87
C PHE A 179 -9.52 3.11 14.46
N ASP A 180 -10.07 3.89 15.42
CA ASP A 180 -11.27 4.69 15.20
C ASP A 180 -10.96 6.02 14.48
N GLY A 181 -11.19 6.06 13.17
CA GLY A 181 -10.95 7.23 12.33
C GLY A 181 -11.94 8.39 12.51
N ARG A 182 -13.04 8.21 13.28
CA ARG A 182 -14.05 9.26 13.52
C ARG A 182 -13.53 10.37 14.44
N ASP A 183 -12.60 10.05 15.33
CA ASP A 183 -11.91 11.01 16.21
C ASP A 183 -10.40 10.91 16.01
N PHE A 184 -9.83 11.91 15.34
CA PHE A 184 -8.41 11.97 15.05
C PHE A 184 -7.53 11.88 16.31
N ASN A 185 -7.88 12.59 17.37
CA ASN A 185 -7.10 12.57 18.63
C ASN A 185 -7.16 11.21 19.32
N ARG A 186 -8.32 10.56 19.28
CA ARG A 186 -8.49 9.19 19.81
C ARG A 186 -7.66 8.20 19.00
N MET A 187 -7.75 8.24 17.67
CA MET A 187 -6.98 7.42 16.75
C MET A 187 -5.47 7.56 17.03
N VAL A 188 -4.96 8.79 17.12
CA VAL A 188 -3.55 9.07 17.44
C VAL A 188 -3.13 8.45 18.76
N ARG A 189 -3.96 8.56 19.81
CA ARG A 189 -3.67 7.92 21.11
C ARG A 189 -3.66 6.40 21.02
N GLN A 190 -4.58 5.81 20.25
CA GLN A 190 -4.65 4.37 20.03
C GLN A 190 -3.41 3.86 19.29
N ILE A 191 -3.02 4.52 18.19
CA ILE A 191 -1.83 4.17 17.41
C ILE A 191 -0.56 4.23 18.29
N LYS A 192 -0.37 5.32 19.03
CA LYS A 192 0.80 5.51 19.93
C LYS A 192 0.91 4.45 21.03
N ARG A 193 -0.22 3.91 21.49
CA ARG A 193 -0.29 2.86 22.53
C ARG A 193 -0.32 1.44 21.98
N GLY A 194 -0.48 1.28 20.66
CA GLY A 194 -0.75 -0.01 20.04
C GLY A 194 -2.08 -0.62 20.50
N ALA A 195 -3.04 0.21 20.94
CA ALA A 195 -4.34 -0.22 21.44
C ALA A 195 -5.35 -0.25 20.31
N TYR A 196 -5.58 -1.40 19.72
CA TYR A 196 -6.58 -1.62 18.67
C TYR A 196 -7.78 -2.39 19.21
N TYR A 197 -8.89 -2.36 18.48
CA TYR A 197 -10.08 -3.13 18.79
C TYR A 197 -9.90 -4.57 18.33
N GLU A 198 -10.10 -5.54 19.22
CA GLU A 198 -10.19 -6.95 18.86
C GLU A 198 -11.66 -7.36 18.91
N PRO A 199 -12.29 -7.68 17.76
CA PRO A 199 -13.63 -8.27 17.74
C PRO A 199 -13.61 -9.64 18.40
N ASP A 200 -14.66 -9.95 19.20
CA ASP A 200 -14.80 -11.23 19.92
C ASP A 200 -14.88 -12.45 18.99
N THR A 201 -15.18 -12.25 17.71
CA THR A 201 -15.15 -13.27 16.66
C THR A 201 -14.69 -12.67 15.34
N PRO A 202 -13.70 -13.26 14.65
CA PRO A 202 -13.57 -13.12 13.21
C PRO A 202 -14.89 -13.57 12.58
N SER A 203 -15.25 -13.05 11.39
CA SER A 203 -16.46 -13.52 10.68
C SER A 203 -16.56 -15.04 10.74
N SER A 204 -17.78 -15.59 10.78
CA SER A 204 -18.09 -17.01 11.03
C SER A 204 -17.38 -18.05 10.17
N GLU A 205 -16.62 -17.62 9.16
CA GLU A 205 -15.78 -18.44 8.28
C GLU A 205 -14.27 -18.24 8.53
N CYS A 206 -13.87 -17.22 9.28
CA CYS A 206 -12.48 -16.94 9.62
C CYS A 206 -12.23 -17.34 11.08
N SER A 207 -12.07 -18.64 11.33
CA SER A 207 -11.56 -19.13 12.62
C SER A 207 -10.06 -18.84 12.68
N VAL A 208 -9.68 -17.58 12.87
CA VAL A 208 -8.35 -17.25 13.37
C VAL A 208 -8.32 -17.72 14.82
N SER A 209 -7.91 -18.96 15.01
CA SER A 209 -7.95 -19.66 16.28
C SER A 209 -6.94 -19.14 17.32
N ASP A 210 -6.24 -18.03 17.02
CA ASP A 210 -5.28 -17.43 17.93
C ASP A 210 -5.37 -15.88 17.92
N PRO A 211 -5.85 -15.26 19.04
CA PRO A 211 -5.89 -13.80 19.18
C PRO A 211 -4.50 -13.13 19.10
N ASN A 212 -3.40 -13.91 19.19
CA ASN A 212 -2.06 -13.40 19.06
C ASN A 212 -1.56 -13.36 17.60
N ILE A 213 -2.34 -13.82 16.63
CA ILE A 213 -1.92 -13.87 15.22
C ILE A 213 -1.66 -12.46 14.67
N LEU A 214 -2.47 -11.46 15.01
CA LEU A 214 -2.26 -10.10 14.49
C LEU A 214 -0.98 -9.43 15.03
N PRO A 215 -0.69 -9.46 16.35
CA PRO A 215 0.61 -9.05 16.88
C PRO A 215 1.77 -9.88 16.31
N LEU A 216 1.59 -11.19 16.15
CA LEU A 216 2.58 -12.08 15.55
C LEU A 216 2.77 -11.80 14.05
N LEU A 217 1.72 -11.43 13.30
CA LEU A 217 1.83 -11.11 11.89
C LEU A 217 2.40 -9.71 11.66
N ILE A 218 2.09 -8.73 12.51
CA ILE A 218 2.79 -7.44 12.53
C ILE A 218 4.26 -7.67 12.88
N HIS A 219 4.55 -8.49 13.87
CA HIS A 219 5.91 -8.85 14.27
C HIS A 219 6.61 -9.72 13.22
N ALA A 220 5.93 -10.69 12.62
CA ALA A 220 6.46 -11.52 11.53
C ALA A 220 6.65 -10.74 10.23
N ALA A 221 5.76 -9.80 9.88
CA ALA A 221 5.99 -8.87 8.77
C ALA A 221 7.23 -8.02 9.04
N THR A 222 7.42 -7.55 10.27
CA THR A 222 8.64 -6.82 10.69
C THR A 222 9.89 -7.70 10.62
N LEU A 223 9.81 -8.96 11.04
CA LEU A 223 10.93 -9.91 10.98
C LEU A 223 11.24 -10.40 9.56
N LEU A 224 10.22 -10.69 8.74
CA LEU A 224 10.39 -11.12 7.34
C LEU A 224 11.01 -10.05 6.44
N LEU A 225 10.90 -8.79 6.83
CA LEU A 225 11.45 -7.65 6.09
C LEU A 225 12.77 -7.16 6.69
N SER A 226 13.23 -7.74 7.81
CA SER A 226 14.54 -7.47 8.41
C SER A 226 15.64 -8.44 7.93
N LEU A 227 15.29 -9.42 7.10
CA LEU A 227 16.18 -10.34 6.38
C LEU A 227 16.47 -9.86 4.97
#